data_e13e7b2e4dc77dcb04c59e3a860e6866
#
_entry.id   e13e7b2e4dc77dcb04c59e3a860e6866
#
_cell.length_a   1.000
_cell.length_b   1.000
_cell.length_c   1.000
_cell.angle_alpha   90.00
_cell.angle_beta   90.00
_cell.angle_gamma   90.00
#
_symmetry.space_group_name_H-M   'P 1'
#
loop_
_entity.id
_entity.type
_entity.pdbx_description
1 polymer ?
#
loop_
_entity_poly.entity_id
_entity_poly.type
_entity_poly.pdbx_seq_one_letter_code
_entity_poly.pdbx_strand_id
1 'polypeptide(L)'
;MLRNEDALEVAASMKAGSARLIYCDGPYGLDFGEWDRAKGEDLVEWYRPFFDSFDRLAMPSASLVVWGRSGSWAWLHCDLVRRGWRYAGSIVWSKPISQRMKSDPAMLRSWAQTHEHCGIYARDELQTPTCAGTTIAYAAGASDRNWIRLWLGDEWAATGLSRRQADRALGTNGMAAHYFGASQWLLPTWDAYKTLARYATEHGKPRDGLPWFVHPAAPDGLAETHAFLVSQFEHLRAPFNLDRVLRSVWTETAPTTGSGRHGHPCEKPPTLTRKLIETLTLPGDLVFEPFGGSSPVARVCEAMPQELRRAWVSCEIDPEYVKRTREMLARLQGSLF
;
A
#
# COMPACT_ATOMS: atom_id res chain seq x y z
N MET A 1 -16.76 2.88 -9.01
CA MET A 1 -18.24 2.72 -8.88
C MET A 1 -18.66 3.04 -7.46
N LEU A 2 -19.66 3.91 -7.26
CA LEU A 2 -20.22 4.21 -5.94
C LEU A 2 -21.37 3.24 -5.62
N ARG A 3 -21.31 2.59 -4.45
CA ARG A 3 -22.27 1.61 -3.96
C ARG A 3 -23.01 2.14 -2.72
N ASN A 4 -24.33 2.13 -2.73
CA ASN A 4 -25.14 2.41 -1.53
C ASN A 4 -25.48 1.06 -0.87
N GLU A 5 -24.48 0.43 -0.32
CA GLU A 5 -24.54 -0.93 0.21
C GLU A 5 -23.55 -1.08 1.37
N ASP A 6 -23.74 -2.09 2.20
CA ASP A 6 -22.77 -2.46 3.22
C ASP A 6 -21.44 -2.87 2.55
N ALA A 7 -20.35 -2.36 3.09
CA ALA A 7 -19.02 -2.61 2.53
C ALA A 7 -18.59 -4.08 2.59
N LEU A 8 -19.09 -4.85 3.56
CA LEU A 8 -18.80 -6.28 3.65
C LEU A 8 -19.52 -7.08 2.56
N GLU A 9 -20.76 -6.70 2.22
CA GLU A 9 -21.51 -7.32 1.12
C GLU A 9 -20.83 -7.01 -0.22
N VAL A 10 -20.48 -5.75 -0.45
CA VAL A 10 -19.74 -5.36 -1.65
C VAL A 10 -18.41 -6.08 -1.72
N ALA A 11 -17.64 -6.06 -0.64
CA ALA A 11 -16.36 -6.77 -0.58
C ALA A 11 -16.52 -8.24 -0.92
N ALA A 12 -17.52 -8.94 -0.38
CA ALA A 12 -17.79 -10.35 -0.66
C ALA A 12 -18.06 -10.62 -2.16
N SER A 13 -18.67 -9.68 -2.87
CA SER A 13 -18.96 -9.78 -4.31
C SER A 13 -17.74 -9.51 -5.20
N MET A 14 -16.70 -8.86 -4.67
CA MET A 14 -15.50 -8.52 -5.42
C MET A 14 -14.55 -9.72 -5.56
N LYS A 15 -13.80 -9.76 -6.65
CA LYS A 15 -12.77 -10.78 -6.89
C LYS A 15 -11.68 -10.72 -5.82
N ALA A 16 -11.31 -11.86 -5.24
CA ALA A 16 -10.18 -11.96 -4.34
C ALA A 16 -8.88 -11.49 -5.04
N GLY A 17 -7.99 -10.85 -4.30
CA GLY A 17 -6.73 -10.36 -4.84
C GLY A 17 -6.89 -9.29 -5.93
N SER A 18 -7.95 -8.46 -5.90
CA SER A 18 -8.20 -7.45 -6.93
C SER A 18 -7.83 -6.02 -6.52
N ALA A 19 -7.76 -5.71 -5.22
CA ALA A 19 -7.50 -4.37 -4.75
C ALA A 19 -5.99 -4.11 -4.60
N ARG A 20 -5.50 -3.07 -5.28
CA ARG A 20 -4.13 -2.55 -5.12
C ARG A 20 -4.01 -1.67 -3.89
N LEU A 21 -5.01 -0.85 -3.65
CA LEU A 21 -5.09 0.01 -2.47
C LEU A 21 -6.44 -0.17 -1.79
N ILE A 22 -6.40 -0.38 -0.48
CA ILE A 22 -7.57 -0.30 0.37
C ILE A 22 -7.44 0.99 1.18
N TYR A 23 -8.38 1.90 0.98
CA TYR A 23 -8.40 3.22 1.62
C TYR A 23 -9.43 3.22 2.74
N CYS A 24 -8.99 2.95 3.96
CA CYS A 24 -9.85 2.79 5.13
C CYS A 24 -9.85 4.06 5.99
N ASP A 25 -10.95 4.81 5.93
CA ASP A 25 -11.24 5.99 6.76
C ASP A 25 -12.57 5.76 7.51
N GLY A 26 -12.61 4.72 8.31
CA GLY A 26 -13.79 4.28 9.05
C GLY A 26 -13.90 4.89 10.46
N PRO A 27 -14.71 4.29 11.35
CA PRO A 27 -14.93 4.77 12.72
C PRO A 27 -13.66 4.92 13.56
N TYR A 28 -13.64 5.97 14.38
CA TYR A 28 -12.53 6.26 15.31
C TYR A 28 -12.90 6.06 16.79
N GLY A 29 -14.16 5.75 17.07
CA GLY A 29 -14.68 5.68 18.46
C GLY A 29 -14.85 7.04 19.12
N LEU A 30 -15.36 8.03 18.39
CA LEU A 30 -15.51 9.41 18.84
C LEU A 30 -16.96 9.79 19.17
N ASP A 31 -17.88 8.84 19.11
CA ASP A 31 -19.32 9.04 19.36
C ASP A 31 -20.00 10.03 18.39
N PHE A 32 -19.55 10.12 17.13
CA PHE A 32 -20.22 10.93 16.11
C PHE A 32 -21.59 10.35 15.70
N GLY A 33 -21.84 9.08 16.00
CA GLY A 33 -23.07 8.36 15.72
C GLY A 33 -23.00 6.94 16.26
N GLU A 34 -24.06 6.15 16.06
CA GLU A 34 -24.09 4.75 16.54
C GLU A 34 -22.98 3.89 15.95
N TRP A 35 -22.60 4.18 14.71
CA TRP A 35 -21.53 3.53 14.00
C TRP A 35 -20.12 3.86 14.53
N ASP A 36 -19.96 4.89 15.37
CA ASP A 36 -18.66 5.38 15.85
C ASP A 36 -18.52 5.25 17.40
N ARG A 37 -19.20 4.26 18.01
CA ARG A 37 -19.20 4.07 19.47
C ARG A 37 -18.15 3.12 20.00
N ALA A 38 -17.69 2.16 19.17
CA ALA A 38 -16.72 1.16 19.59
C ALA A 38 -15.36 1.80 19.92
N LYS A 39 -14.73 1.40 21.04
CA LYS A 39 -13.46 1.97 21.53
C LYS A 39 -12.52 0.87 22.00
N GLY A 40 -11.22 1.11 21.93
CA GLY A 40 -10.21 0.15 22.40
C GLY A 40 -10.32 -1.21 21.73
N GLU A 41 -10.45 -2.28 22.51
CA GLU A 41 -10.60 -3.65 22.01
C GLU A 41 -11.90 -3.84 21.21
N ASP A 42 -13.00 -3.22 21.65
CA ASP A 42 -14.29 -3.29 20.96
C ASP A 42 -14.19 -2.68 19.54
N LEU A 43 -13.35 -1.68 19.36
CA LEU A 43 -13.08 -1.11 18.04
C LEU A 43 -12.35 -2.12 17.14
N VAL A 44 -11.39 -2.86 17.68
CA VAL A 44 -10.68 -3.91 16.94
C VAL A 44 -11.65 -5.03 16.55
N GLU A 45 -12.50 -5.46 17.48
CA GLU A 45 -13.54 -6.48 17.21
C GLU A 45 -14.51 -6.01 16.12
N TRP A 46 -14.93 -4.73 16.15
CA TRP A 46 -15.78 -4.14 15.14
C TRP A 46 -15.11 -4.14 13.75
N TYR A 47 -13.80 -3.87 13.68
CA TYR A 47 -13.05 -3.88 12.43
C TYR A 47 -12.70 -5.27 11.91
N ARG A 48 -12.76 -6.31 12.73
CA ARG A 48 -12.31 -7.66 12.38
C ARG A 48 -12.90 -8.19 11.08
N PRO A 49 -14.24 -8.17 10.84
CA PRO A 49 -14.80 -8.66 9.57
C PRO A 49 -14.34 -7.82 8.37
N PHE A 50 -14.09 -6.53 8.55
CA PHE A 50 -13.53 -5.69 7.49
C PHE A 50 -12.10 -6.08 7.18
N PHE A 51 -11.26 -6.29 8.20
CA PHE A 51 -9.89 -6.73 8.00
C PHE A 51 -9.80 -8.11 7.35
N ASP A 52 -10.70 -9.05 7.68
CA ASP A 52 -10.82 -10.34 6.99
C ASP A 52 -11.15 -10.14 5.49
N SER A 53 -12.04 -9.21 5.18
CA SER A 53 -12.36 -8.83 3.80
C SER A 53 -11.18 -8.16 3.10
N PHE A 54 -10.43 -7.29 3.79
CA PHE A 54 -9.24 -6.63 3.24
C PHE A 54 -8.15 -7.66 2.93
N ASP A 55 -7.96 -8.63 3.83
CA ASP A 55 -7.03 -9.75 3.64
C ASP A 55 -7.34 -10.55 2.38
N ARG A 56 -8.62 -10.77 2.08
CA ARG A 56 -9.07 -11.46 0.88
C ARG A 56 -8.94 -10.64 -0.40
N LEU A 57 -9.26 -9.34 -0.31
CA LEU A 57 -9.28 -8.43 -1.48
C LEU A 57 -7.89 -7.96 -1.90
N ALA A 58 -6.95 -7.90 -0.97
CA ALA A 58 -5.63 -7.39 -1.21
C ALA A 58 -4.86 -8.23 -2.24
N MET A 59 -4.30 -7.59 -3.25
CA MET A 59 -3.30 -8.20 -4.13
C MET A 59 -2.03 -8.55 -3.33
N PRO A 60 -1.16 -9.44 -3.84
CA PRO A 60 0.14 -9.74 -3.21
C PRO A 60 1.01 -8.51 -2.91
N SER A 61 0.83 -7.44 -3.67
CA SER A 61 1.55 -6.18 -3.55
C SER A 61 0.62 -5.00 -3.18
N ALA A 62 -0.48 -5.29 -2.48
CA ALA A 62 -1.43 -4.27 -2.08
C ALA A 62 -0.90 -3.38 -0.96
N SER A 63 -1.36 -2.14 -0.96
CA SER A 63 -1.24 -1.22 0.17
C SER A 63 -2.59 -1.08 0.89
N LEU A 64 -2.53 -0.90 2.20
CA LEU A 64 -3.67 -0.54 3.05
C LEU A 64 -3.33 0.75 3.76
N VAL A 65 -4.21 1.74 3.65
CA VAL A 65 -4.18 2.97 4.45
C VAL A 65 -5.26 2.92 5.50
N VAL A 66 -4.92 3.21 6.75
CA VAL A 66 -5.88 3.28 7.85
C VAL A 66 -5.73 4.60 8.58
N TRP A 67 -6.79 5.40 8.49
CA TRP A 67 -6.90 6.64 9.22
C TRP A 67 -7.39 6.43 10.64
N GLY A 68 -6.96 7.29 11.55
CA GLY A 68 -7.41 7.26 12.94
C GLY A 68 -6.81 8.38 13.79
N ARG A 69 -7.37 8.57 14.97
CA ARG A 69 -6.72 9.32 16.03
C ARG A 69 -5.67 8.45 16.71
N SER A 70 -4.75 9.07 17.46
CA SER A 70 -3.62 8.37 18.09
C SER A 70 -4.04 7.10 18.85
N GLY A 71 -5.11 7.17 19.63
CA GLY A 71 -5.60 6.03 20.43
C GLY A 71 -6.21 4.93 19.56
N SER A 72 -7.18 5.25 18.71
CA SER A 72 -7.84 4.28 17.83
C SER A 72 -6.84 3.67 16.84
N TRP A 73 -5.98 4.49 16.23
CA TRP A 73 -4.96 4.00 15.32
C TRP A 73 -4.01 3.00 15.98
N ALA A 74 -3.57 3.25 17.22
CA ALA A 74 -2.66 2.36 17.94
C ALA A 74 -3.25 0.95 18.13
N TRP A 75 -4.55 0.84 18.47
CA TRP A 75 -5.25 -0.43 18.60
C TRP A 75 -5.32 -1.18 17.25
N LEU A 76 -5.76 -0.51 16.20
CA LEU A 76 -5.87 -1.10 14.86
C LEU A 76 -4.51 -1.48 14.29
N HIS A 77 -3.47 -0.68 14.56
CA HIS A 77 -2.09 -0.98 14.14
C HIS A 77 -1.61 -2.32 14.68
N CYS A 78 -1.81 -2.58 15.97
CA CYS A 78 -1.38 -3.85 16.59
C CYS A 78 -2.05 -5.07 15.94
N ASP A 79 -3.34 -4.99 15.63
CA ASP A 79 -4.07 -6.10 14.99
C ASP A 79 -3.60 -6.31 13.54
N LEU A 80 -3.46 -5.25 12.76
CA LEU A 80 -2.98 -5.34 11.37
C LEU A 80 -1.60 -5.97 11.26
N VAL A 81 -0.67 -5.59 12.15
CA VAL A 81 0.66 -6.20 12.18
C VAL A 81 0.60 -7.69 12.51
N ARG A 82 -0.25 -8.10 13.47
CA ARG A 82 -0.46 -9.52 13.82
C ARG A 82 -1.07 -10.32 12.66
N ARG A 83 -1.88 -9.68 11.81
CA ARG A 83 -2.45 -10.26 10.58
C ARG A 83 -1.45 -10.39 9.43
N GLY A 84 -0.21 -9.93 9.64
CA GLY A 84 0.86 -10.02 8.65
C GLY A 84 0.95 -8.84 7.67
N TRP A 85 0.21 -7.73 7.94
CA TRP A 85 0.44 -6.50 7.22
C TRP A 85 1.77 -5.86 7.67
N ARG A 86 2.67 -5.65 6.73
CA ARG A 86 3.93 -4.97 7.01
C ARG A 86 3.67 -3.47 7.17
N TYR A 87 4.00 -2.93 8.32
CA TYR A 87 3.96 -1.49 8.53
C TYR A 87 5.01 -0.80 7.66
N ALA A 88 4.57 0.06 6.74
CA ALA A 88 5.43 0.79 5.80
C ALA A 88 5.72 2.22 6.27
N GLY A 89 5.00 2.71 7.26
CA GLY A 89 5.17 4.03 7.83
C GLY A 89 3.84 4.67 8.22
N SER A 90 3.89 5.90 8.72
CA SER A 90 2.70 6.69 8.99
C SER A 90 2.87 8.13 8.52
N ILE A 91 1.74 8.73 8.19
CA ILE A 91 1.62 10.15 7.93
C ILE A 91 0.85 10.76 9.09
N VAL A 92 1.32 11.89 9.58
CA VAL A 92 0.63 12.73 10.55
C VAL A 92 0.03 13.91 9.79
N TRP A 93 -1.30 13.94 9.71
CA TRP A 93 -2.00 15.11 9.20
C TRP A 93 -2.21 16.11 10.33
N SER A 94 -1.39 17.14 10.34
CA SER A 94 -1.49 18.26 11.29
C SER A 94 -2.57 19.24 10.80
N LYS A 95 -3.59 19.41 11.63
CA LYS A 95 -4.67 20.37 11.38
C LYS A 95 -4.31 21.72 12.00
N PRO A 96 -4.57 22.86 11.32
CA PRO A 96 -4.42 24.14 11.96
C PRO A 96 -5.30 24.19 13.21
N ILE A 97 -4.75 24.69 14.31
CA ILE A 97 -5.49 24.85 15.56
C ILE A 97 -6.63 25.81 15.28
N SER A 98 -7.86 25.31 15.27
CA SER A 98 -9.00 26.20 15.25
C SER A 98 -9.04 26.93 16.60
N GLN A 99 -9.12 28.27 16.59
CA GLN A 99 -9.21 29.11 17.81
C GLN A 99 -10.44 28.80 18.69
N ARG A 100 -11.24 27.81 18.34
CA ARG A 100 -12.43 27.36 19.08
C ARG A 100 -12.16 26.19 20.03
N MET A 101 -11.09 26.21 20.77
CA MET A 101 -11.05 25.41 22.00
C MET A 101 -11.98 26.07 23.01
N LYS A 102 -13.22 25.56 23.08
CA LYS A 102 -14.24 26.03 24.03
C LYS A 102 -13.99 25.59 25.47
N SER A 103 -12.92 24.83 25.72
CA SER A 103 -12.60 24.30 27.04
C SER A 103 -11.66 25.25 27.77
N ASP A 104 -11.99 25.54 29.02
CA ASP A 104 -11.09 26.27 29.92
C ASP A 104 -9.74 25.51 30.00
N PRO A 105 -8.62 26.16 29.68
CA PRO A 105 -7.29 25.54 29.78
C PRO A 105 -7.01 24.92 31.14
N ALA A 106 -7.56 25.49 32.24
CA ALA A 106 -7.42 24.96 33.58
C ALA A 106 -8.08 23.59 33.79
N MET A 107 -9.05 23.23 32.96
CA MET A 107 -9.77 21.96 33.02
C MET A 107 -9.12 20.88 32.12
N LEU A 108 -8.17 21.22 31.29
CA LEU A 108 -7.50 20.27 30.42
C LEU A 108 -6.62 19.32 31.26
N ARG A 109 -6.71 18.02 30.95
CA ARG A 109 -5.89 16.96 31.57
C ARG A 109 -5.05 16.20 30.53
N SER A 110 -5.10 16.63 29.25
CA SER A 110 -4.32 16.05 28.17
C SER A 110 -4.05 17.12 27.10
N TRP A 111 -3.08 16.85 26.24
CA TRP A 111 -2.81 17.69 25.07
C TRP A 111 -3.98 17.68 24.09
N ALA A 112 -4.29 18.83 23.52
CA ALA A 112 -5.28 18.91 22.46
C ALA A 112 -4.82 18.10 21.25
N GLN A 113 -5.68 17.23 20.74
CA GLN A 113 -5.40 16.45 19.54
C GLN A 113 -5.62 17.32 18.29
N THR A 114 -4.54 17.83 17.75
CA THR A 114 -4.54 18.69 16.56
C THR A 114 -4.15 17.96 15.28
N HIS A 115 -4.09 16.63 15.32
CA HIS A 115 -3.66 15.82 14.18
C HIS A 115 -4.43 14.50 14.11
N GLU A 116 -4.35 13.89 12.94
CA GLU A 116 -4.77 12.50 12.69
C GLU A 116 -3.59 11.70 12.16
N HIS A 117 -3.62 10.41 12.38
CA HIS A 117 -2.67 9.46 11.85
C HIS A 117 -3.24 8.75 10.63
N CYS A 118 -2.40 8.52 9.65
CA CYS A 118 -2.65 7.61 8.55
C CYS A 118 -1.56 6.54 8.56
N GLY A 119 -1.87 5.37 9.07
CA GLY A 119 -0.98 4.21 8.97
C GLY A 119 -0.96 3.68 7.55
N ILE A 120 0.23 3.40 7.03
CA ILE A 120 0.44 2.80 5.72
C ILE A 120 0.99 1.40 5.94
N TYR A 121 0.33 0.42 5.36
CA TYR A 121 0.67 -0.99 5.45
C TYR A 121 0.78 -1.56 4.03
N ALA A 122 1.61 -2.58 3.87
CA ALA A 122 1.78 -3.26 2.59
C ALA A 122 1.73 -4.78 2.75
N ARG A 123 1.15 -5.44 1.77
CA ARG A 123 1.38 -6.86 1.50
C ARG A 123 2.45 -6.94 0.43
N ASP A 124 3.68 -6.90 0.88
CA ASP A 124 4.85 -6.92 0.02
C ASP A 124 5.55 -8.27 0.18
N GLU A 125 5.36 -9.15 -0.76
CA GLU A 125 5.99 -10.48 -0.76
C GLU A 125 7.50 -10.39 -1.03
N LEU A 126 7.98 -9.26 -1.53
CA LEU A 126 9.38 -9.04 -1.88
C LEU A 126 10.22 -8.47 -0.75
N GLN A 127 9.63 -8.12 0.41
CA GLN A 127 10.33 -7.49 1.52
C GLN A 127 11.20 -6.29 1.07
N THR A 128 10.65 -5.40 0.23
CA THR A 128 11.39 -4.21 -0.20
C THR A 128 11.84 -3.40 0.99
N PRO A 129 13.10 -2.90 1.01
CA PRO A 129 13.62 -2.12 2.14
C PRO A 129 12.77 -0.87 2.35
N THR A 130 12.18 -0.72 3.52
CA THR A 130 11.61 0.54 3.96
C THR A 130 12.75 1.42 4.43
N CYS A 131 12.85 2.63 3.96
CA CYS A 131 13.79 3.70 4.35
C CYS A 131 15.14 3.23 4.93
N ALA A 132 16.24 3.76 4.44
CA ALA A 132 17.58 3.45 4.92
C ALA A 132 17.62 3.37 6.47
N GLY A 133 17.88 2.19 7.01
CA GLY A 133 18.23 1.98 8.41
C GLY A 133 17.19 1.38 9.34
N THR A 134 15.95 1.15 8.94
CA THR A 134 14.96 0.49 9.81
C THR A 134 14.58 -0.87 9.28
N THR A 135 15.40 -1.87 9.54
CA THR A 135 14.96 -3.27 9.49
C THR A 135 14.16 -3.54 10.77
N ILE A 136 12.87 -3.24 10.76
CA ILE A 136 12.01 -3.79 11.80
C ILE A 136 11.81 -5.26 11.42
N ALA A 137 12.38 -6.16 12.22
CA ALA A 137 12.16 -7.60 12.09
C ALA A 137 10.68 -7.87 12.37
N TYR A 138 9.88 -8.09 11.32
CA TYR A 138 8.50 -8.51 11.48
C TYR A 138 8.46 -10.02 11.70
N ALA A 139 7.71 -10.39 12.73
CA ALA A 139 7.21 -11.71 13.12
C ALA A 139 8.11 -12.89 12.69
N ALA A 140 8.77 -13.48 13.66
CA ALA A 140 9.34 -14.82 13.51
C ALA A 140 8.25 -15.78 12.99
N GLY A 141 8.38 -16.21 11.72
CA GLY A 141 7.46 -17.17 11.11
C GLY A 141 6.85 -16.79 9.75
N ALA A 142 7.03 -15.57 9.26
CA ALA A 142 6.66 -15.26 7.88
C ALA A 142 7.57 -16.03 6.92
N SER A 143 7.01 -17.00 6.21
CA SER A 143 7.72 -17.69 5.12
C SER A 143 8.19 -16.66 4.11
N ASP A 144 9.45 -16.73 3.71
CA ASP A 144 10.00 -15.90 2.64
C ASP A 144 9.25 -16.21 1.34
N ARG A 145 8.38 -15.29 0.92
CA ARG A 145 7.55 -15.46 -0.26
C ARG A 145 8.16 -14.87 -1.52
N ASN A 146 9.36 -14.31 -1.43
CA ASN A 146 10.08 -13.76 -2.58
C ASN A 146 10.63 -14.90 -3.44
N TRP A 147 9.76 -15.51 -4.24
CA TRP A 147 10.11 -16.61 -5.10
C TRP A 147 11.20 -16.27 -6.14
N ILE A 148 11.26 -14.99 -6.59
CA ILE A 148 12.30 -14.53 -7.53
C ILE A 148 13.67 -14.63 -6.88
N ARG A 149 13.79 -14.14 -5.65
CA ARG A 149 15.03 -14.22 -4.87
C ARG A 149 15.42 -15.67 -4.60
N LEU A 150 14.46 -16.49 -4.19
CA LEU A 150 14.69 -17.90 -3.91
C LEU A 150 15.19 -18.59 -5.17
N TRP A 151 14.49 -18.41 -6.30
CA TRP A 151 14.90 -18.99 -7.58
C TRP A 151 16.30 -18.50 -8.01
N LEU A 152 16.61 -17.22 -7.94
CA LEU A 152 17.95 -16.69 -8.26
C LEU A 152 19.03 -17.28 -7.35
N GLY A 153 18.72 -17.43 -6.06
CA GLY A 153 19.61 -18.04 -5.08
C GLY A 153 19.87 -19.52 -5.36
N ASP A 154 18.83 -20.27 -5.70
CA ASP A 154 18.91 -21.70 -6.03
C ASP A 154 19.65 -21.90 -7.36
N GLU A 155 19.39 -21.07 -8.38
CA GLU A 155 20.13 -21.09 -9.65
C GLU A 155 21.63 -20.90 -9.42
N TRP A 156 22.00 -19.86 -8.63
CA TRP A 156 23.41 -19.64 -8.32
C TRP A 156 24.02 -20.78 -7.49
N ALA A 157 23.32 -21.27 -6.47
CA ALA A 157 23.79 -22.38 -5.63
C ALA A 157 24.02 -23.66 -6.44
N ALA A 158 23.13 -23.95 -7.39
CA ALA A 158 23.22 -25.12 -8.26
C ALA A 158 24.47 -25.10 -9.14
N THR A 159 25.00 -23.93 -9.50
CA THR A 159 26.28 -23.82 -10.22
C THR A 159 27.47 -24.37 -9.43
N GLY A 160 27.36 -24.49 -8.11
CA GLY A 160 28.47 -24.83 -7.19
C GLY A 160 29.45 -23.67 -6.93
N LEU A 161 29.17 -22.48 -7.46
CA LEU A 161 30.00 -21.30 -7.28
C LEU A 161 29.66 -20.57 -5.96
N SER A 162 30.68 -19.98 -5.34
CA SER A 162 30.50 -19.18 -4.12
C SER A 162 30.00 -17.77 -4.44
N ARG A 163 29.40 -17.08 -3.45
CA ARG A 163 29.01 -15.67 -3.57
C ARG A 163 30.21 -14.73 -3.84
N ARG A 164 31.42 -15.06 -3.34
CA ARG A 164 32.63 -14.33 -3.66
C ARG A 164 33.02 -14.38 -5.14
N GLN A 165 32.72 -15.52 -5.80
CA GLN A 165 32.92 -15.63 -7.24
C GLN A 165 31.88 -14.81 -8.03
N ALA A 166 30.63 -14.70 -7.55
CA ALA A 166 29.67 -13.78 -8.12
C ALA A 166 30.13 -12.32 -8.00
N ASP A 167 30.58 -11.91 -6.83
CA ASP A 167 31.13 -10.55 -6.64
C ASP A 167 32.33 -10.29 -7.55
N ARG A 168 33.22 -11.27 -7.71
CA ARG A 168 34.36 -11.19 -8.65
C ARG A 168 33.90 -11.02 -10.09
N ALA A 169 32.91 -11.80 -10.52
CA ALA A 169 32.34 -11.69 -11.87
C ALA A 169 31.75 -10.31 -12.15
N LEU A 170 31.08 -9.73 -11.13
CA LEU A 170 30.45 -8.42 -11.19
C LEU A 170 31.43 -7.23 -11.01
N GLY A 171 32.68 -7.50 -10.60
CA GLY A 171 33.61 -6.44 -10.22
C GLY A 171 33.20 -5.67 -8.96
N THR A 172 32.49 -6.33 -8.03
CA THR A 172 31.91 -5.71 -6.83
C THR A 172 32.39 -6.39 -5.55
N ASN A 173 32.07 -5.78 -4.40
CA ASN A 173 32.33 -6.35 -3.09
C ASN A 173 31.05 -6.32 -2.26
N GLY A 174 30.30 -7.45 -2.25
CA GLY A 174 29.08 -7.61 -1.46
C GLY A 174 27.77 -7.54 -2.23
N MET A 175 27.75 -7.22 -3.53
CA MET A 175 26.50 -7.19 -4.32
C MET A 175 25.83 -8.55 -4.45
N ALA A 176 26.59 -9.64 -4.44
CA ALA A 176 26.03 -10.99 -4.44
C ALA A 176 25.12 -11.24 -3.23
N ALA A 177 25.40 -10.62 -2.08
CA ALA A 177 24.53 -10.71 -0.91
C ALA A 177 23.18 -10.02 -1.14
N HIS A 178 23.14 -8.95 -1.92
CA HIS A 178 21.90 -8.25 -2.29
C HIS A 178 21.09 -9.00 -3.35
N TYR A 179 21.72 -9.75 -4.23
CA TYR A 179 21.01 -10.52 -5.26
C TYR A 179 20.49 -11.87 -4.74
N PHE A 180 21.20 -12.53 -3.85
CA PHE A 180 20.90 -13.88 -3.39
C PHE A 180 20.54 -13.97 -1.89
N GLY A 181 20.66 -12.89 -1.14
CA GLY A 181 20.36 -12.83 0.28
C GLY A 181 18.99 -12.20 0.57
N ALA A 182 18.46 -12.43 1.77
CA ALA A 182 17.17 -11.85 2.18
C ALA A 182 17.28 -10.38 2.63
N SER A 183 18.45 -9.95 3.09
CA SER A 183 18.65 -8.57 3.56
C SER A 183 18.92 -7.64 2.39
N GLN A 184 18.15 -6.54 2.29
CA GLN A 184 18.31 -5.52 1.25
C GLN A 184 18.32 -6.09 -0.17
N TRP A 185 17.46 -7.08 -0.42
CA TRP A 185 17.40 -7.75 -1.71
C TRP A 185 17.07 -6.79 -2.86
N LEU A 186 17.77 -6.98 -3.97
CA LEU A 186 17.59 -6.25 -5.22
C LEU A 186 17.48 -7.22 -6.37
N LEU A 187 16.59 -6.95 -7.33
CA LEU A 187 16.60 -7.67 -8.59
C LEU A 187 17.86 -7.25 -9.38
N PRO A 188 18.67 -8.18 -9.88
CA PRO A 188 19.83 -7.85 -10.72
C PRO A 188 19.42 -7.00 -11.93
N THR A 189 20.20 -5.96 -12.26
CA THR A 189 20.07 -5.26 -13.52
C THR A 189 20.37 -6.21 -14.69
N TRP A 190 19.93 -5.86 -15.90
CA TRP A 190 20.20 -6.69 -17.08
C TRP A 190 21.70 -7.02 -17.24
N ASP A 191 22.59 -6.05 -17.06
CA ASP A 191 24.02 -6.26 -17.20
C ASP A 191 24.59 -7.18 -16.11
N ALA A 192 24.14 -7.03 -14.87
CA ALA A 192 24.51 -7.92 -13.77
C ALA A 192 23.98 -9.33 -14.02
N TYR A 193 22.73 -9.46 -14.41
CA TYR A 193 22.08 -10.74 -14.70
C TYR A 193 22.80 -11.52 -15.81
N LYS A 194 23.05 -10.87 -16.91
CA LYS A 194 23.80 -11.41 -18.05
C LYS A 194 25.22 -11.82 -17.68
N THR A 195 25.90 -11.01 -16.84
CA THR A 195 27.26 -11.28 -16.38
C THR A 195 27.28 -12.53 -15.47
N LEU A 196 26.33 -12.66 -14.55
CA LEU A 196 26.20 -13.83 -13.68
C LEU A 196 25.91 -15.09 -14.48
N ALA A 197 24.99 -15.03 -15.44
CA ALA A 197 24.63 -16.16 -16.31
C ALA A 197 25.82 -16.63 -17.14
N ARG A 198 26.56 -15.69 -17.76
CA ARG A 198 27.79 -16.00 -18.51
C ARG A 198 28.84 -16.65 -17.62
N TYR A 199 29.13 -16.07 -16.46
CA TYR A 199 30.12 -16.63 -15.52
C TYR A 199 29.72 -18.01 -15.02
N ALA A 200 28.43 -18.22 -14.75
CA ALA A 200 27.88 -19.53 -14.39
C ALA A 200 28.10 -20.59 -15.48
N THR A 201 27.93 -20.21 -16.74
CA THR A 201 28.13 -21.08 -17.91
C THR A 201 29.63 -21.43 -18.09
N GLU A 202 30.53 -20.46 -17.91
CA GLU A 202 31.97 -20.62 -18.10
C GLU A 202 32.67 -21.38 -16.95
N HIS A 203 32.18 -21.22 -15.73
CA HIS A 203 32.90 -21.67 -14.52
C HIS A 203 32.08 -22.55 -13.58
N GLY A 204 30.78 -22.66 -13.82
CA GLY A 204 29.89 -23.48 -13.01
C GLY A 204 29.92 -24.96 -13.38
N LYS A 205 29.20 -25.77 -12.64
CA LYS A 205 29.00 -27.20 -12.97
C LYS A 205 28.29 -27.33 -14.32
N PRO A 206 28.60 -28.38 -15.09
CA PRO A 206 27.81 -28.72 -16.27
C PRO A 206 26.34 -28.87 -15.91
N ARG A 207 25.45 -28.45 -16.81
CA ARG A 207 23.99 -28.55 -16.65
C ARG A 207 23.36 -29.14 -17.91
N ASP A 208 22.47 -30.14 -17.71
CA ASP A 208 21.61 -30.65 -18.77
C ASP A 208 20.29 -29.83 -18.79
N GLY A 209 19.75 -29.57 -19.98
CA GLY A 209 18.49 -28.83 -20.16
C GLY A 209 18.68 -27.34 -20.38
N LEU A 210 17.87 -26.51 -19.71
CA LEU A 210 17.91 -25.05 -19.90
C LEU A 210 19.26 -24.46 -19.43
N PRO A 211 19.79 -23.46 -20.15
CA PRO A 211 20.98 -22.72 -19.73
C PRO A 211 20.82 -22.10 -18.33
N TRP A 212 21.94 -21.84 -17.66
CA TRP A 212 21.92 -21.13 -16.38
C TRP A 212 21.16 -19.80 -16.50
N PHE A 213 20.33 -19.51 -15.52
CA PHE A 213 19.53 -18.31 -15.43
C PHE A 213 18.44 -18.19 -16.53
N VAL A 214 18.07 -19.29 -17.19
CA VAL A 214 16.87 -19.35 -18.04
C VAL A 214 15.73 -19.99 -17.25
N HIS A 215 14.63 -19.25 -17.04
CA HIS A 215 13.50 -19.71 -16.24
C HIS A 215 12.54 -20.56 -17.09
N PRO A 216 12.00 -21.68 -16.56
CA PRO A 216 11.08 -22.55 -17.32
C PRO A 216 9.82 -21.87 -17.84
N ALA A 217 9.34 -20.79 -17.18
CA ALA A 217 8.19 -20.00 -17.63
C ALA A 217 8.53 -18.98 -18.73
N ALA A 218 9.84 -18.80 -19.06
CA ALA A 218 10.32 -17.92 -20.13
C ALA A 218 11.55 -18.58 -20.78
N PRO A 219 11.38 -19.71 -21.48
CA PRO A 219 12.46 -20.59 -21.91
C PRO A 219 13.22 -20.07 -23.14
N ASP A 220 12.75 -18.99 -23.77
CA ASP A 220 13.27 -18.49 -25.06
C ASP A 220 14.67 -17.83 -24.94
N GLY A 221 15.14 -17.60 -23.71
CA GLY A 221 16.50 -17.12 -23.45
C GLY A 221 16.65 -16.24 -22.21
N LEU A 222 17.86 -15.70 -22.04
CA LEU A 222 18.21 -14.86 -20.89
C LEU A 222 17.46 -13.53 -20.88
N ALA A 223 17.27 -12.89 -22.05
CA ALA A 223 16.60 -11.61 -22.16
C ALA A 223 15.11 -11.73 -21.81
N GLU A 224 14.47 -12.75 -22.34
CA GLU A 224 13.06 -13.08 -22.09
C GLU A 224 12.84 -13.43 -20.62
N THR A 225 13.74 -14.25 -20.04
CA THR A 225 13.69 -14.56 -18.61
C THR A 225 13.87 -13.32 -17.76
N HIS A 226 14.85 -12.46 -18.04
CA HIS A 226 15.03 -11.23 -17.27
C HIS A 226 13.82 -10.30 -17.37
N ALA A 227 13.26 -10.12 -18.58
CA ALA A 227 12.03 -9.34 -18.78
C ALA A 227 10.84 -9.94 -18.01
N PHE A 228 10.70 -11.27 -17.99
CA PHE A 228 9.72 -11.97 -17.17
C PHE A 228 9.92 -11.69 -15.68
N LEU A 229 11.15 -11.82 -15.15
CA LEU A 229 11.46 -11.55 -13.74
C LEU A 229 11.18 -10.08 -13.36
N VAL A 230 11.50 -9.12 -14.23
CA VAL A 230 11.17 -7.70 -14.03
C VAL A 230 9.67 -7.50 -13.96
N SER A 231 8.91 -8.09 -14.89
CA SER A 231 7.44 -8.02 -14.87
C SER A 231 6.85 -8.61 -13.58
N GLN A 232 7.35 -9.77 -13.15
CA GLN A 232 6.92 -10.38 -11.90
C GLN A 232 7.31 -9.54 -10.68
N PHE A 233 8.52 -8.97 -10.68
CA PHE A 233 8.98 -8.08 -9.63
C PHE A 233 8.06 -6.86 -9.46
N GLU A 234 7.73 -6.18 -10.55
CA GLU A 234 6.83 -5.03 -10.53
C GLU A 234 5.39 -5.42 -10.11
N HIS A 235 4.95 -6.63 -10.45
CA HIS A 235 3.66 -7.15 -9.99
C HIS A 235 3.62 -7.44 -8.49
N LEU A 236 4.71 -7.96 -7.94
CA LEU A 236 4.82 -8.33 -6.52
C LEU A 236 5.22 -7.17 -5.61
N ARG A 237 5.84 -6.15 -6.17
CA ARG A 237 6.26 -4.96 -5.43
C ARG A 237 5.08 -4.03 -5.19
N ALA A 238 4.86 -3.64 -3.92
CA ALA A 238 3.92 -2.57 -3.62
C ALA A 238 4.43 -1.25 -4.23
N PRO A 239 3.63 -0.55 -5.05
CA PRO A 239 4.02 0.72 -5.62
C PRO A 239 4.34 1.75 -4.53
N PHE A 240 5.43 2.49 -4.72
CA PHE A 240 5.76 3.65 -3.89
C PHE A 240 6.37 4.72 -4.79
N ASN A 241 5.50 5.46 -5.48
CA ASN A 241 5.88 6.45 -6.48
C ASN A 241 6.02 7.82 -5.82
N LEU A 242 7.24 8.34 -5.72
CA LEU A 242 7.49 9.68 -5.23
C LEU A 242 8.20 10.50 -6.29
N ASP A 243 7.52 11.53 -6.80
CA ASP A 243 8.15 12.53 -7.67
C ASP A 243 9.10 13.46 -6.91
N ARG A 244 8.96 13.49 -5.59
CA ARG A 244 9.73 14.32 -4.66
C ARG A 244 9.71 13.72 -3.25
N VAL A 245 10.70 14.07 -2.43
CA VAL A 245 10.72 13.67 -1.02
C VAL A 245 9.51 14.28 -0.30
N LEU A 246 8.56 13.44 0.09
CA LEU A 246 7.45 13.82 0.93
C LEU A 246 7.83 13.61 2.41
N ARG A 247 7.57 14.64 3.22
CA ARG A 247 7.69 14.52 4.67
C ARG A 247 6.53 13.68 5.22
N SER A 248 6.71 13.03 6.35
CA SER A 248 5.64 12.26 7.02
C SER A 248 4.65 13.15 7.80
N VAL A 249 4.90 14.44 7.93
CA VAL A 249 3.98 15.42 8.54
C VAL A 249 3.43 16.31 7.44
N TRP A 250 2.11 16.26 7.25
CA TRP A 250 1.39 17.01 6.24
C TRP A 250 0.50 18.07 6.89
N THR A 251 0.58 19.29 6.40
CA THR A 251 -0.22 20.44 6.89
C THR A 251 -1.19 20.83 5.79
N GLU A 252 -2.36 20.24 5.81
CA GLU A 252 -3.43 20.55 4.85
C GLU A 252 -4.64 21.09 5.63
N THR A 253 -5.25 22.13 5.12
CA THR A 253 -6.47 22.69 5.73
C THR A 253 -7.64 21.74 5.49
N ALA A 254 -8.35 21.39 6.56
CA ALA A 254 -9.60 20.64 6.42
C ALA A 254 -10.62 21.44 5.62
N PRO A 255 -11.43 20.81 4.75
CA PRO A 255 -12.48 21.52 4.02
C PRO A 255 -13.41 22.25 4.99
N THR A 256 -13.62 23.55 4.77
CA THR A 256 -14.52 24.38 5.58
C THR A 256 -15.90 24.49 4.94
N THR A 257 -16.92 24.74 5.76
CA THR A 257 -18.29 25.00 5.29
C THR A 257 -18.27 26.17 4.29
N GLY A 258 -18.69 25.94 3.05
CA GLY A 258 -18.74 26.95 1.99
C GLY A 258 -17.67 26.86 0.91
N SER A 259 -16.54 26.21 1.15
CA SER A 259 -15.43 26.09 0.18
C SER A 259 -15.16 24.65 -0.27
N GLY A 260 -16.20 23.94 -0.73
CA GLY A 260 -16.05 22.58 -1.27
C GLY A 260 -16.28 21.45 -0.27
N ARG A 261 -16.83 21.74 0.91
CA ARG A 261 -17.28 20.69 1.84
C ARG A 261 -18.57 20.06 1.33
N HIS A 262 -18.56 18.73 1.14
CA HIS A 262 -19.73 17.98 0.65
C HIS A 262 -20.66 17.51 1.79
N GLY A 263 -20.54 18.13 2.98
CA GLY A 263 -21.46 17.94 4.09
C GLY A 263 -21.13 16.81 5.06
N HIS A 264 -20.08 16.02 4.82
CA HIS A 264 -19.62 15.04 5.80
C HIS A 264 -18.77 15.70 6.89
N PRO A 265 -19.01 15.45 8.19
CA PRO A 265 -18.30 16.12 9.29
C PRO A 265 -16.80 15.84 9.33
N CYS A 266 -16.38 14.66 8.85
CA CYS A 266 -15.00 14.16 8.92
C CYS A 266 -14.31 14.11 7.54
N GLU A 267 -14.71 14.97 6.61
CA GLU A 267 -14.19 14.96 5.24
C GLU A 267 -12.68 15.18 5.18
N LYS A 268 -11.98 14.27 4.47
CA LYS A 268 -10.55 14.41 4.19
C LYS A 268 -10.29 15.37 3.02
N PRO A 269 -9.25 16.20 3.09
CA PRO A 269 -8.82 17.01 1.96
C PRO A 269 -8.52 16.14 0.74
N PRO A 270 -9.09 16.46 -0.44
CA PRO A 270 -8.79 15.69 -1.67
C PRO A 270 -7.29 15.63 -2.01
N THR A 271 -6.53 16.65 -1.63
CA THR A 271 -5.08 16.71 -1.81
C THR A 271 -4.35 15.62 -1.04
N LEU A 272 -4.77 15.28 0.19
CA LEU A 272 -4.21 14.17 0.96
C LEU A 272 -4.50 12.83 0.29
N THR A 273 -5.76 12.62 -0.08
CA THR A 273 -6.20 11.39 -0.75
C THR A 273 -5.48 11.20 -2.08
N ARG A 274 -5.33 12.28 -2.87
CA ARG A 274 -4.59 12.24 -4.15
C ARG A 274 -3.14 11.81 -3.94
N LYS A 275 -2.42 12.41 -2.99
CA LYS A 275 -1.04 12.05 -2.69
C LYS A 275 -0.90 10.56 -2.34
N LEU A 276 -1.82 10.02 -1.53
CA LEU A 276 -1.82 8.60 -1.17
C LEU A 276 -2.08 7.70 -2.37
N ILE A 277 -3.09 8.01 -3.18
CA ILE A 277 -3.45 7.22 -4.36
C ILE A 277 -2.29 7.23 -5.38
N GLU A 278 -1.75 8.39 -5.72
CA GLU A 278 -0.66 8.51 -6.69
C GLU A 278 0.62 7.81 -6.23
N THR A 279 0.91 7.87 -4.91
CA THR A 279 2.08 7.21 -4.34
C THR A 279 1.94 5.68 -4.31
N LEU A 280 0.76 5.17 -3.95
CA LEU A 280 0.56 3.77 -3.60
C LEU A 280 -0.09 2.93 -4.71
N THR A 281 -0.37 3.53 -5.86
CA THR A 281 -1.01 2.86 -7.00
C THR A 281 -0.43 3.30 -8.34
N LEU A 282 -0.66 2.47 -9.36
CA LEU A 282 -0.40 2.78 -10.77
C LEU A 282 -1.71 3.08 -11.51
N PRO A 283 -1.67 3.75 -12.69
CA PRO A 283 -2.84 3.89 -13.56
C PRO A 283 -3.51 2.53 -13.83
N GLY A 284 -4.83 2.49 -13.78
CA GLY A 284 -5.62 1.26 -13.94
C GLY A 284 -5.79 0.40 -12.69
N ASP A 285 -5.01 0.60 -11.65
CA ASP A 285 -5.15 -0.12 -10.39
C ASP A 285 -6.50 0.15 -9.72
N LEU A 286 -7.01 -0.87 -9.00
CA LEU A 286 -8.25 -0.75 -8.24
C LEU A 286 -8.00 -0.23 -6.83
N VAL A 287 -8.71 0.85 -6.47
CA VAL A 287 -8.79 1.40 -5.11
C VAL A 287 -10.14 1.02 -4.50
N PHE A 288 -10.13 0.37 -3.36
CA PHE A 288 -11.33 0.04 -2.59
C PHE A 288 -11.45 0.97 -1.37
N GLU A 289 -12.58 1.65 -1.25
CA GLU A 289 -12.93 2.58 -0.16
C GLU A 289 -14.17 2.03 0.55
N PRO A 290 -14.01 1.30 1.67
CA PRO A 290 -15.13 0.66 2.38
C PRO A 290 -16.03 1.65 3.12
N PHE A 291 -15.52 2.81 3.48
CA PHE A 291 -16.23 3.85 4.24
C PHE A 291 -16.16 5.18 3.47
N GLY A 292 -17.07 5.34 2.51
CA GLY A 292 -17.00 6.45 1.55
C GLY A 292 -17.24 7.82 2.17
N GLY A 293 -18.27 7.97 2.98
CA GLY A 293 -18.69 9.28 3.47
C GLY A 293 -18.89 10.26 2.32
N SER A 294 -17.99 11.21 2.16
CA SER A 294 -17.94 12.12 1.00
C SER A 294 -17.20 11.53 -0.21
N SER A 295 -16.79 10.28 -0.15
CA SER A 295 -16.07 9.51 -1.17
C SER A 295 -14.86 10.26 -1.77
N PRO A 296 -13.86 10.60 -0.95
CA PRO A 296 -12.68 11.31 -1.43
C PRO A 296 -11.90 10.53 -2.49
N VAL A 297 -11.91 9.19 -2.43
CA VAL A 297 -11.29 8.32 -3.45
C VAL A 297 -11.99 8.49 -4.79
N ALA A 298 -13.32 8.39 -4.82
CA ALA A 298 -14.09 8.56 -6.06
C ALA A 298 -13.82 9.92 -6.71
N ARG A 299 -13.84 10.99 -5.91
CA ARG A 299 -13.58 12.37 -6.35
C ARG A 299 -12.21 12.52 -6.97
N VAL A 300 -11.20 11.98 -6.33
CA VAL A 300 -9.81 12.06 -6.80
C VAL A 300 -9.63 11.26 -8.07
N CYS A 301 -10.11 10.02 -8.12
CA CYS A 301 -9.96 9.16 -9.30
C CYS A 301 -10.69 9.73 -10.53
N GLU A 302 -11.91 10.26 -10.37
CA GLU A 302 -12.65 10.87 -11.48
C GLU A 302 -12.05 12.19 -11.96
N ALA A 303 -11.39 12.94 -11.08
CA ALA A 303 -10.71 14.18 -11.44
C ALA A 303 -9.31 13.97 -12.05
N MET A 304 -8.83 12.73 -12.19
CA MET A 304 -7.57 12.43 -12.85
C MET A 304 -7.75 12.42 -14.38
N PRO A 305 -6.72 12.83 -15.15
CA PRO A 305 -6.66 12.58 -16.59
C PRO A 305 -6.91 11.10 -16.90
N GLN A 306 -7.53 10.82 -18.04
CA GLN A 306 -7.98 9.46 -18.38
C GLN A 306 -6.84 8.42 -18.34
N GLU A 307 -5.67 8.78 -18.84
CA GLU A 307 -4.47 7.94 -18.87
C GLU A 307 -3.86 7.69 -17.48
N LEU A 308 -4.21 8.50 -16.49
CA LEU A 308 -3.74 8.38 -15.10
C LEU A 308 -4.82 7.86 -14.16
N ARG A 309 -6.02 7.55 -14.65
CA ARG A 309 -7.13 7.12 -13.81
C ARG A 309 -6.85 5.79 -13.14
N ARG A 310 -7.35 5.68 -11.91
CA ARG A 310 -7.47 4.44 -11.17
C ARG A 310 -8.92 3.97 -11.24
N ALA A 311 -9.10 2.65 -11.31
CA ALA A 311 -10.40 2.07 -11.03
C ALA A 311 -10.72 2.25 -9.54
N TRP A 312 -11.97 2.40 -9.19
CA TRP A 312 -12.36 2.59 -7.80
C TRP A 312 -13.71 1.96 -7.49
N VAL A 313 -13.86 1.49 -6.26
CA VAL A 313 -15.12 1.09 -5.65
C VAL A 313 -15.20 1.78 -4.30
N SER A 314 -16.25 2.55 -4.06
CA SER A 314 -16.52 3.25 -2.81
C SER A 314 -17.88 2.82 -2.29
N CYS A 315 -17.96 2.46 -1.02
CA CYS A 315 -19.15 2.01 -0.33
C CYS A 315 -19.60 3.07 0.68
N GLU A 316 -20.87 3.38 0.70
CA GLU A 316 -21.49 4.27 1.67
C GLU A 316 -22.89 3.75 1.98
N ILE A 317 -23.20 3.57 3.26
CA ILE A 317 -24.48 3.04 3.70
C ILE A 317 -25.56 4.14 3.75
N ASP A 318 -25.19 5.38 4.05
CA ASP A 318 -26.10 6.51 4.13
C ASP A 318 -26.51 6.99 2.72
N PRO A 319 -27.77 6.87 2.33
CA PRO A 319 -28.24 7.25 1.00
C PRO A 319 -28.10 8.75 0.72
N GLU A 320 -28.11 9.60 1.75
CA GLU A 320 -27.95 11.04 1.57
C GLU A 320 -26.51 11.40 1.17
N TYR A 321 -25.51 10.78 1.77
CA TYR A 321 -24.13 10.95 1.34
C TYR A 321 -23.88 10.39 -0.06
N VAL A 322 -24.48 9.23 -0.38
CA VAL A 322 -24.41 8.67 -1.73
C VAL A 322 -25.02 9.62 -2.77
N LYS A 323 -26.20 10.19 -2.49
CA LYS A 323 -26.84 11.16 -3.38
C LYS A 323 -25.95 12.37 -3.64
N ARG A 324 -25.43 13.00 -2.58
CA ARG A 324 -24.53 14.17 -2.68
C ARG A 324 -23.28 13.84 -3.48
N THR A 325 -22.70 12.67 -3.24
CA THR A 325 -21.52 12.21 -3.97
C THR A 325 -21.82 12.01 -5.46
N ARG A 326 -22.98 11.40 -5.82
CA ARG A 326 -23.40 11.24 -7.22
C ARG A 326 -23.57 12.60 -7.93
N GLU A 327 -24.23 13.55 -7.28
CA GLU A 327 -24.39 14.90 -7.82
C GLU A 327 -23.05 15.60 -8.06
N MET A 328 -22.11 15.44 -7.16
CA MET A 328 -20.76 15.99 -7.29
C MET A 328 -19.98 15.34 -8.42
N LEU A 329 -20.02 14.00 -8.53
CA LEU A 329 -19.36 13.26 -9.61
C LEU A 329 -19.91 13.64 -10.99
N ALA A 330 -21.22 13.82 -11.10
CA ALA A 330 -21.86 14.27 -12.35
C ALA A 330 -21.35 15.67 -12.78
N ARG A 331 -21.13 16.58 -11.83
CA ARG A 331 -20.56 17.91 -12.12
C ARG A 331 -19.12 17.82 -12.60
N LEU A 332 -18.30 16.93 -12.01
CA LEU A 332 -16.92 16.70 -12.46
C LEU A 332 -16.87 16.18 -13.90
N GLN A 333 -17.77 15.26 -14.26
CA GLN A 333 -17.84 14.73 -15.62
C GLN A 333 -18.36 15.77 -16.62
N GLY A 334 -19.33 16.62 -16.23
CA GLY A 334 -19.85 17.71 -17.08
C GLY A 334 -18.91 18.89 -17.28
N SER A 335 -17.87 19.04 -16.46
CA SER A 335 -16.86 20.09 -16.62
C SER A 335 -15.66 19.67 -17.48
N LEU A 336 -15.63 18.42 -17.94
CA LEU A 336 -14.59 17.86 -18.82
C LEU A 336 -14.98 17.91 -20.32
N PHE A 337 -16.15 18.47 -20.63
CA PHE A 337 -16.67 18.77 -21.96
C PHE A 337 -16.93 20.29 -22.05
#